data_6dd0e01fc8fd5045e319dd1c101fa097
#
_entry.id   6dd0e01fc8fd5045e319dd1c101fa097
#
_cell.length_a   1.000
_cell.length_b   1.000
_cell.length_c   1.000
_cell.angle_alpha   90.00
_cell.angle_beta   90.00
_cell.angle_gamma   90.00
#
_symmetry.space_group_name_H-M   'P 1'
#
loop_
_entity.id
_entity.type
_entity.pdbx_description
1 polymer ?
#
loop_
_entity_poly.entity_id
_entity_poly.type
_entity_poly.pdbx_seq_one_letter_code
_entity_poly.pdbx_strand_id
1 'polypeptide(L)'
;VGAMAEDKVGNIWICTEGGGLDLYQPEQGKFKHFNAHTGYHFSTDYLKDVVFDESNNCLWIAADFTNKVNCFHLNNYRNDIYNLEPLGEESVGEALFALADTPRKLYVGTTSAIVSLDKQTLKSEVLFHQKELFTHNYNTLLLDSKNRLWFAADDGCVAYVIDEMRFETYRISLKKRVRSQKE
;
A
#
# COMPACT_ATOMS: atom_id res chain seq x y z
N VAL A 1 -3.26 4.89 -13.79
CA VAL A 1 -4.06 4.53 -12.62
C VAL A 1 -3.25 3.54 -11.80
N GLY A 2 -2.99 3.86 -10.54
CA GLY A 2 -2.26 2.99 -9.61
C GLY A 2 -3.20 1.97 -8.95
N ALA A 3 -4.14 2.45 -8.15
CA ALA A 3 -5.08 1.62 -7.40
C ALA A 3 -6.44 2.31 -7.26
N MET A 4 -7.43 1.55 -6.78
CA MET A 4 -8.78 2.03 -6.51
C MET A 4 -9.29 1.43 -5.20
N ALA A 5 -10.11 2.21 -4.47
CA ALA A 5 -10.83 1.77 -3.29
C ALA A 5 -12.27 2.26 -3.33
N GLU A 6 -13.20 1.48 -2.79
CA GLU A 6 -14.60 1.87 -2.58
C GLU A 6 -14.77 2.34 -1.14
N ASP A 7 -15.47 3.46 -0.93
CA ASP A 7 -15.86 3.92 0.40
C ASP A 7 -17.23 3.32 0.83
N LYS A 8 -17.62 3.55 2.08
CA LYS A 8 -18.84 2.99 2.67
C LYS A 8 -20.16 3.43 2.01
N VAL A 9 -20.12 4.44 1.15
CA VAL A 9 -21.30 4.96 0.43
C VAL A 9 -21.25 4.65 -1.07
N GLY A 10 -20.30 3.81 -1.50
CA GLY A 10 -20.19 3.32 -2.88
C GLY A 10 -19.47 4.27 -3.83
N ASN A 11 -18.79 5.30 -3.35
CA ASN A 11 -17.92 6.10 -4.20
C ASN A 11 -16.61 5.36 -4.46
N ILE A 12 -16.05 5.56 -5.65
CA ILE A 12 -14.77 4.97 -6.06
C ILE A 12 -13.67 6.04 -6.02
N TRP A 13 -12.64 5.77 -5.24
CA TRP A 13 -11.45 6.58 -5.11
C TRP A 13 -10.33 5.99 -5.95
N ILE A 14 -9.67 6.81 -6.76
CA ILE A 14 -8.76 6.37 -7.81
C ILE A 14 -7.42 7.11 -7.64
N CYS A 15 -6.37 6.36 -7.36
CA CYS A 15 -5.00 6.89 -7.36
C CYS A 15 -4.46 7.01 -8.78
N THR A 16 -3.84 8.15 -9.09
CA THR A 16 -3.26 8.39 -10.41
C THR A 16 -1.77 8.72 -10.32
N GLU A 17 -1.02 8.38 -11.35
CA GLU A 17 0.41 8.69 -11.45
C GLU A 17 0.61 10.10 -11.98
N GLY A 18 0.78 11.06 -11.06
CA GLY A 18 1.01 12.48 -11.36
C GLY A 18 -0.25 13.35 -11.43
N GLY A 19 -1.46 12.77 -11.30
CA GLY A 19 -2.73 13.51 -11.28
C GLY A 19 -3.35 13.66 -9.89
N GLY A 20 -2.77 13.03 -8.87
CA GLY A 20 -3.32 12.99 -7.52
C GLY A 20 -4.43 11.97 -7.35
N LEU A 21 -5.45 12.31 -6.57
CA LEU A 21 -6.58 11.45 -6.20
C LEU A 21 -7.86 11.90 -6.90
N ASP A 22 -8.55 10.96 -7.53
CA ASP A 22 -9.85 11.19 -8.14
C ASP A 22 -10.95 10.49 -7.36
N LEU A 23 -12.08 11.15 -7.20
CA LEU A 23 -13.33 10.61 -6.69
C LEU A 23 -14.31 10.45 -7.85
N TYR A 24 -14.77 9.24 -8.09
CA TYR A 24 -15.92 8.95 -8.95
C TYR A 24 -17.14 8.65 -8.11
N GLN A 25 -18.24 9.35 -8.39
CA GLN A 25 -19.54 9.19 -7.73
C GLN A 25 -20.51 8.49 -8.70
N PRO A 26 -20.70 7.15 -8.60
CA PRO A 26 -21.48 6.38 -9.57
C PRO A 26 -22.92 6.86 -9.72
N GLU A 27 -23.59 7.20 -8.62
CA GLU A 27 -24.97 7.66 -8.63
C GLU A 27 -25.19 8.97 -9.39
N GLN A 28 -24.15 9.82 -9.45
CA GLN A 28 -24.21 11.13 -10.13
C GLN A 28 -23.49 11.11 -11.48
N GLY A 29 -22.69 10.08 -11.78
CA GLY A 29 -21.85 10.01 -12.96
C GLY A 29 -20.78 11.11 -13.00
N LYS A 30 -20.30 11.59 -11.84
CA LYS A 30 -19.40 12.74 -11.72
C LYS A 30 -18.04 12.37 -11.18
N PHE A 31 -17.04 13.11 -11.62
CA PHE A 31 -15.70 13.08 -11.07
C PHE A 31 -15.38 14.37 -10.29
N LYS A 32 -14.58 14.22 -9.24
CA LYS A 32 -13.93 15.32 -8.54
C LYS A 32 -12.44 15.00 -8.40
N HIS A 33 -11.58 15.99 -8.66
CA HIS A 33 -10.13 15.85 -8.65
C HIS A 33 -9.52 16.53 -7.43
N PHE A 34 -8.56 15.87 -6.79
CA PHE A 34 -7.81 16.35 -5.63
C PHE A 34 -6.32 16.24 -5.96
N ASN A 35 -5.67 17.38 -6.17
CA ASN A 35 -4.23 17.49 -6.43
C ASN A 35 -3.73 18.90 -6.11
N ALA A 36 -2.45 19.16 -6.30
CA ALA A 36 -1.86 20.47 -6.03
C ALA A 36 -2.52 21.61 -6.81
N HIS A 37 -2.98 21.38 -8.04
CA HIS A 37 -3.67 22.38 -8.87
C HIS A 37 -5.06 22.74 -8.34
N THR A 38 -5.72 21.80 -7.65
CA THR A 38 -7.04 22.01 -7.02
C THR A 38 -6.93 22.42 -5.54
N GLY A 39 -5.72 22.72 -5.06
CA GLY A 39 -5.46 23.18 -3.69
C GLY A 39 -5.32 22.08 -2.65
N TYR A 40 -5.19 20.82 -3.08
CA TYR A 40 -4.95 19.68 -2.19
C TYR A 40 -3.50 19.24 -2.30
N HIS A 41 -2.83 19.11 -1.15
CA HIS A 41 -1.42 18.75 -1.09
C HIS A 41 -1.24 17.35 -0.53
N PHE A 42 -0.84 16.42 -1.38
CA PHE A 42 -0.33 15.11 -1.00
C PHE A 42 1.19 15.19 -0.76
N SER A 43 1.77 14.11 -0.23
CA SER A 43 3.24 13.99 -0.14
C SER A 43 3.89 14.09 -1.53
N THR A 44 3.25 13.50 -2.55
CA THR A 44 3.42 13.76 -3.99
C THR A 44 2.10 13.49 -4.71
N ASP A 45 1.93 13.96 -5.96
CA ASP A 45 0.76 13.63 -6.79
C ASP A 45 0.91 12.30 -7.55
N TYR A 46 2.02 11.57 -7.35
CA TYR A 46 2.26 10.23 -7.92
C TYR A 46 1.77 9.16 -6.93
N LEU A 47 0.45 8.92 -6.91
CA LEU A 47 -0.19 8.02 -5.97
C LEU A 47 -0.19 6.58 -6.52
N LYS A 48 0.19 5.60 -5.67
CA LYS A 48 0.40 4.19 -6.07
C LYS A 48 -0.67 3.25 -5.55
N ASP A 49 -1.05 3.38 -4.29
CA ASP A 49 -2.02 2.48 -3.65
C ASP A 49 -2.94 3.24 -2.70
N VAL A 50 -4.13 2.71 -2.48
CA VAL A 50 -5.14 3.31 -1.60
C VAL A 50 -5.96 2.24 -0.91
N VAL A 51 -6.17 2.39 0.39
CA VAL A 51 -7.07 1.56 1.19
C VAL A 51 -8.05 2.44 1.96
N PHE A 52 -9.31 2.01 2.04
CA PHE A 52 -10.32 2.69 2.83
C PHE A 52 -10.33 2.18 4.27
N ASP A 53 -10.05 3.07 5.21
CA ASP A 53 -10.16 2.83 6.65
C ASP A 53 -11.56 3.21 7.13
N GLU A 54 -12.43 2.22 7.23
CA GLU A 54 -13.81 2.43 7.65
C GLU A 54 -13.89 2.95 9.09
N SER A 55 -12.99 2.51 9.98
CA SER A 55 -12.98 2.87 11.39
C SER A 55 -12.73 4.36 11.61
N ASN A 56 -11.88 4.96 10.79
CA ASN A 56 -11.49 6.37 10.87
C ASN A 56 -12.14 7.24 9.77
N ASN A 57 -12.90 6.63 8.86
CA ASN A 57 -13.52 7.28 7.70
C ASN A 57 -12.52 8.10 6.89
N CYS A 58 -11.40 7.48 6.55
CA CYS A 58 -10.32 8.08 5.77
C CYS A 58 -9.73 7.10 4.75
N LEU A 59 -8.97 7.62 3.82
CA LEU A 59 -8.15 6.86 2.90
C LEU A 59 -6.69 6.93 3.35
N TRP A 60 -6.04 5.79 3.49
CA TRP A 60 -4.59 5.73 3.54
C TRP A 60 -4.06 5.58 2.12
N ILE A 61 -3.08 6.41 1.76
CA ILE A 61 -2.60 6.51 0.37
C ILE A 61 -1.08 6.41 0.35
N ALA A 62 -0.59 5.42 -0.39
CA ALA A 62 0.83 5.27 -0.71
C ALA A 62 1.19 6.12 -1.93
N ALA A 63 2.39 6.70 -1.94
CA ALA A 63 2.85 7.56 -3.02
C ALA A 63 4.31 7.25 -3.38
N ASP A 64 4.67 7.52 -4.63
CA ASP A 64 6.04 7.43 -5.14
C ASP A 64 6.89 8.64 -4.73
N PHE A 65 8.20 8.51 -4.81
CA PHE A 65 9.18 9.56 -4.50
C PHE A 65 9.08 10.14 -3.08
N THR A 66 8.66 9.32 -2.12
CA THR A 66 8.52 9.75 -0.72
C THR A 66 8.50 8.56 0.24
N ASN A 67 8.94 8.79 1.48
CA ASN A 67 8.78 7.87 2.61
C ASN A 67 7.59 8.26 3.52
N LYS A 68 6.64 9.05 2.99
CA LYS A 68 5.51 9.58 3.74
C LYS A 68 4.20 8.99 3.23
N VAL A 69 3.37 8.50 4.14
CA VAL A 69 2.01 8.05 3.84
C VAL A 69 1.01 9.18 4.06
N ASN A 70 0.00 9.25 3.22
CA ASN A 70 -1.08 10.23 3.32
C ASN A 70 -2.28 9.61 4.02
N CYS A 71 -2.97 10.39 4.86
CA CYS A 71 -4.27 10.06 5.44
C CYS A 71 -5.28 11.12 5.00
N PHE A 72 -6.13 10.77 4.05
CA PHE A 72 -7.11 11.68 3.46
C PHE A 72 -8.48 11.49 4.12
N HIS A 73 -8.92 12.47 4.90
CA HIS A 73 -10.17 12.42 5.67
C HIS A 73 -11.39 12.72 4.80
N LEU A 74 -12.35 11.79 4.74
CA LEU A 74 -13.52 11.92 3.87
C LEU A 74 -14.56 12.94 4.37
N ASN A 75 -14.55 13.29 5.66
CA ASN A 75 -15.50 14.25 6.23
C ASN A 75 -15.26 15.68 5.79
N ASN A 76 -14.02 16.07 5.55
CA ASN A 76 -13.63 17.47 5.27
C ASN A 76 -12.60 17.58 4.14
N TYR A 77 -12.18 16.47 3.54
CA TYR A 77 -11.17 16.36 2.49
C TYR A 77 -9.79 16.91 2.90
N ARG A 78 -9.48 16.90 4.20
CA ARG A 78 -8.15 17.25 4.70
C ARG A 78 -7.21 16.08 4.49
N ASN A 79 -5.97 16.36 4.08
CA ASN A 79 -4.90 15.38 4.00
C ASN A 79 -3.86 15.64 5.10
N ASP A 80 -3.61 14.62 5.92
CA ASP A 80 -2.51 14.59 6.88
C ASP A 80 -1.39 13.70 6.32
N ILE A 81 -0.13 14.07 6.54
CA ILE A 81 1.04 13.39 5.99
C ILE A 81 1.92 12.91 7.14
N TYR A 82 2.21 11.62 7.17
CA TYR A 82 2.99 10.99 8.23
C TYR A 82 4.28 10.40 7.68
N ASN A 83 5.40 10.69 8.36
CA ASN A 83 6.69 10.11 8.05
C ASN A 83 6.74 8.65 8.56
N LEU A 84 7.24 7.74 7.73
CA LEU A 84 7.38 6.31 8.06
C LEU A 84 8.79 5.95 8.55
N GLU A 85 9.75 6.87 8.55
CA GLU A 85 11.09 6.58 9.06
C GLU A 85 11.11 6.57 10.59
N PRO A 86 11.38 5.40 11.23
CA PRO A 86 11.62 5.34 12.65
C PRO A 86 12.94 6.03 13.00
N LEU A 87 12.99 6.70 14.15
CA LEU A 87 14.21 7.36 14.62
C LEU A 87 15.31 6.34 14.93
N GLY A 88 16.48 6.51 14.30
CA GLY A 88 17.68 5.72 14.58
C GLY A 88 17.78 4.39 13.84
N GLU A 89 16.92 4.11 12.89
CA GLU A 89 16.96 2.92 12.03
C GLU A 89 17.50 3.22 10.62
N GLU A 90 17.77 2.15 9.85
CA GLU A 90 18.12 2.28 8.42
C GLU A 90 16.93 2.88 7.65
N SER A 91 17.21 3.67 6.61
CA SER A 91 16.18 4.26 5.76
C SER A 91 15.23 3.20 5.20
N VAL A 92 13.93 3.49 5.27
CA VAL A 92 12.88 2.64 4.70
C VAL A 92 12.71 2.85 3.18
N GLY A 93 13.46 3.78 2.59
CA GLY A 93 13.40 4.12 1.16
C GLY A 93 12.44 5.24 0.83
N GLU A 94 12.46 5.66 -0.43
CA GLU A 94 11.79 6.88 -0.90
C GLU A 94 10.57 6.63 -1.80
N ALA A 95 9.98 5.44 -1.77
CA ALA A 95 8.74 5.15 -2.49
C ALA A 95 7.89 4.11 -1.73
N LEU A 96 6.58 4.32 -1.72
CA LEU A 96 5.60 3.44 -1.13
C LEU A 96 4.80 2.78 -2.25
N PHE A 97 4.62 1.46 -2.19
CA PHE A 97 4.01 0.71 -3.30
C PHE A 97 2.70 0.03 -2.94
N ALA A 98 2.54 -0.40 -1.68
CA ALA A 98 1.41 -1.22 -1.29
C ALA A 98 1.01 -0.98 0.16
N LEU A 99 -0.28 -1.12 0.43
CA LEU A 99 -0.89 -0.92 1.73
C LEU A 99 -1.72 -2.15 2.13
N ALA A 100 -1.70 -2.47 3.43
CA ALA A 100 -2.68 -3.38 4.02
C ALA A 100 -3.16 -2.79 5.34
N ASP A 101 -4.48 -2.72 5.51
CA ASP A 101 -5.12 -2.02 6.60
C ASP A 101 -5.72 -2.96 7.65
N THR A 102 -5.65 -2.53 8.91
CA THR A 102 -6.38 -3.10 10.05
C THR A 102 -7.00 -1.96 10.88
N PRO A 103 -7.92 -2.24 11.80
CA PRO A 103 -8.46 -1.19 12.66
C PRO A 103 -7.40 -0.41 13.46
N ARG A 104 -6.25 -1.02 13.78
CA ARG A 104 -5.20 -0.41 14.59
C ARG A 104 -3.93 -0.07 13.82
N LYS A 105 -3.49 -0.92 12.90
CA LYS A 105 -2.21 -0.77 12.20
C LYS A 105 -2.42 -0.65 10.70
N LEU A 106 -1.63 0.21 10.07
CA LEU A 106 -1.42 0.25 8.64
C LEU A 106 -0.07 -0.41 8.34
N TYR A 107 -0.05 -1.39 7.45
CA TYR A 107 1.18 -1.97 6.93
C TYR A 107 1.49 -1.36 5.58
N VAL A 108 2.74 -0.96 5.39
CA VAL A 108 3.20 -0.22 4.22
C VAL A 108 4.41 -0.92 3.62
N GLY A 109 4.30 -1.30 2.35
CA GLY A 109 5.42 -1.76 1.54
C GLY A 109 6.18 -0.57 0.96
N THR A 110 7.47 -0.48 1.25
CA THR A 110 8.37 0.57 0.76
C THR A 110 9.45 -0.03 -0.14
N THR A 111 10.32 0.80 -0.73
CA THR A 111 11.44 0.32 -1.56
C THR A 111 12.45 -0.54 -0.81
N SER A 112 12.55 -0.45 0.51
CA SER A 112 13.59 -1.15 1.28
C SER A 112 13.06 -1.94 2.46
N ALA A 113 11.78 -1.81 2.84
CA ALA A 113 11.24 -2.41 4.05
C ALA A 113 9.73 -2.66 3.98
N ILE A 114 9.23 -3.47 4.91
CA ILE A 114 7.82 -3.43 5.32
C ILE A 114 7.76 -2.73 6.67
N VAL A 115 6.92 -1.71 6.75
CA VAL A 115 6.74 -0.85 7.92
C VAL A 115 5.32 -1.01 8.46
N SER A 116 5.16 -1.05 9.77
CA SER A 116 3.86 -0.88 10.41
C SER A 116 3.73 0.51 11.01
N LEU A 117 2.60 1.17 10.78
CA LEU A 117 2.22 2.43 11.41
C LEU A 117 1.06 2.15 12.40
N ASP A 118 1.26 2.44 13.68
CA ASP A 118 0.17 2.41 14.66
C ASP A 118 -0.67 3.68 14.48
N LYS A 119 -1.94 3.52 14.13
CA LYS A 119 -2.84 4.61 13.78
C LYS A 119 -3.24 5.52 14.96
N GLN A 120 -3.09 5.04 16.20
CA GLN A 120 -3.41 5.82 17.40
C GLN A 120 -2.22 6.66 17.85
N THR A 121 -1.03 6.06 17.87
CA THR A 121 0.18 6.73 18.35
C THR A 121 0.95 7.42 17.24
N LEU A 122 0.65 7.10 15.98
CA LEU A 122 1.32 7.55 14.76
C LEU A 122 2.82 7.20 14.74
N LYS A 123 3.20 6.16 15.47
CA LYS A 123 4.56 5.64 15.49
C LYS A 123 4.70 4.54 14.45
N SER A 124 5.78 4.61 13.69
CA SER A 124 6.18 3.58 12.73
C SER A 124 7.23 2.64 13.34
N GLU A 125 7.22 1.41 12.86
CA GLU A 125 8.15 0.33 13.22
C GLU A 125 8.48 -0.47 11.97
N VAL A 126 9.77 -0.72 11.72
CA VAL A 126 10.19 -1.61 10.65
C VAL A 126 9.95 -3.05 11.08
N LEU A 127 9.17 -3.80 10.33
CA LEU A 127 8.96 -5.22 10.58
C LEU A 127 10.12 -6.05 10.04
N PHE A 128 10.60 -5.72 8.85
CA PHE A 128 11.79 -6.31 8.24
C PHE A 128 12.24 -5.48 7.04
N HIS A 129 13.53 -5.60 6.70
CA HIS A 129 14.11 -5.01 5.49
C HIS A 129 14.08 -5.99 4.32
N GLN A 130 13.96 -5.47 3.09
CA GLN A 130 13.95 -6.26 1.86
C GLN A 130 15.18 -7.17 1.68
N LYS A 131 16.34 -6.74 2.18
CA LYS A 131 17.58 -7.54 2.15
C LYS A 131 17.45 -8.89 2.87
N GLU A 132 16.46 -9.04 3.76
CA GLU A 132 16.14 -10.27 4.46
C GLU A 132 15.31 -11.24 3.60
N LEU A 133 14.76 -10.73 2.50
CA LEU A 133 13.97 -11.47 1.55
C LEU A 133 14.63 -11.41 0.17
N PHE A 134 14.87 -12.56 -0.41
CA PHE A 134 15.55 -12.72 -1.72
C PHE A 134 14.68 -12.30 -2.92
N THR A 135 13.79 -11.31 -2.77
CA THR A 135 12.82 -10.90 -3.81
C THR A 135 12.87 -9.39 -4.03
N HIS A 136 12.70 -8.94 -5.27
CA HIS A 136 12.99 -7.56 -5.69
C HIS A 136 11.75 -6.69 -5.96
N ASN A 137 10.51 -7.21 -5.88
CA ASN A 137 9.34 -6.43 -6.26
C ASN A 137 8.14 -6.69 -5.35
N TYR A 138 7.90 -5.79 -4.39
CA TYR A 138 6.70 -5.80 -3.54
C TYR A 138 5.64 -4.81 -4.04
N ASN A 139 5.07 -5.09 -5.21
CA ASN A 139 4.03 -4.22 -5.77
C ASN A 139 2.63 -4.53 -5.20
N THR A 140 2.52 -5.48 -4.28
CA THR A 140 1.24 -5.91 -3.73
C THR A 140 1.44 -6.41 -2.31
N LEU A 141 0.59 -5.97 -1.41
CA LEU A 141 0.54 -6.41 -0.02
C LEU A 141 -0.90 -6.83 0.29
N LEU A 142 -1.08 -7.99 0.90
CA LEU A 142 -2.37 -8.50 1.33
C LEU A 142 -2.28 -9.00 2.77
N LEU A 143 -3.15 -8.53 3.64
CA LEU A 143 -3.32 -9.12 4.97
C LEU A 143 -4.46 -10.14 4.93
N ASP A 144 -4.18 -11.39 5.32
CA ASP A 144 -5.19 -12.43 5.39
C ASP A 144 -5.87 -12.50 6.77
N SER A 145 -6.94 -13.29 6.86
CA SER A 145 -7.71 -13.49 8.09
C SER A 145 -6.96 -14.23 9.21
N LYS A 146 -5.74 -14.71 8.94
CA LYS A 146 -4.85 -15.37 9.90
C LYS A 146 -3.70 -14.46 10.34
N ASN A 147 -3.82 -13.16 10.14
CA ASN A 147 -2.82 -12.17 10.51
C ASN A 147 -1.46 -12.38 9.82
N ARG A 148 -1.48 -12.78 8.51
CA ARG A 148 -0.29 -12.94 7.68
C ARG A 148 -0.28 -11.90 6.59
N LEU A 149 0.86 -11.23 6.42
CA LEU A 149 1.12 -10.33 5.31
C LEU A 149 1.68 -11.12 4.13
N TRP A 150 0.96 -11.12 3.03
CA TRP A 150 1.34 -11.77 1.78
C TRP A 150 1.90 -10.76 0.81
N PHE A 151 2.98 -11.11 0.14
CA PHE A 151 3.58 -10.33 -0.93
C PHE A 151 4.10 -11.23 -2.05
N ALA A 152 4.12 -10.69 -3.26
CA ALA A 152 4.58 -11.41 -4.42
C ALA A 152 6.11 -11.61 -4.35
N ALA A 153 6.56 -12.73 -4.89
CA ALA A 153 7.97 -13.07 -5.09
C ALA A 153 8.18 -13.50 -6.54
N ASP A 154 9.43 -13.50 -7.02
CA ASP A 154 9.75 -13.82 -8.42
C ASP A 154 9.28 -15.22 -8.86
N ASP A 155 9.27 -16.17 -7.94
CA ASP A 155 8.91 -17.59 -8.18
C ASP A 155 7.70 -18.07 -7.36
N GLY A 156 6.90 -17.15 -6.80
CA GLY A 156 5.75 -17.51 -5.97
C GLY A 156 5.23 -16.37 -5.12
N CYS A 157 5.01 -16.67 -3.84
CA CYS A 157 4.67 -15.69 -2.84
C CYS A 157 5.29 -16.01 -1.48
N VAL A 158 5.43 -14.99 -0.66
CA VAL A 158 5.92 -15.09 0.71
C VAL A 158 4.84 -14.57 1.64
N ALA A 159 4.63 -15.23 2.76
CA ALA A 159 3.82 -14.75 3.86
C ALA A 159 4.70 -14.45 5.07
N TYR A 160 4.53 -13.29 5.67
CA TYR A 160 5.08 -12.95 6.98
C TYR A 160 4.00 -13.16 8.04
N VAL A 161 4.23 -14.12 8.95
CA VAL A 161 3.35 -14.42 10.08
C VAL A 161 3.66 -13.42 11.18
N ILE A 162 2.80 -12.41 11.36
CA ILE A 162 3.06 -11.24 12.21
C ILE A 162 3.29 -11.66 13.66
N ASP A 163 2.43 -12.52 14.21
CA ASP A 163 2.48 -12.92 15.61
C ASP A 163 3.70 -13.80 15.95
N GLU A 164 4.26 -14.48 14.97
CA GLU A 164 5.40 -15.40 15.11
C GLU A 164 6.72 -14.78 14.60
N MET A 165 6.66 -13.62 13.96
CA MET A 165 7.79 -12.92 13.36
C MET A 165 8.64 -13.83 12.43
N ARG A 166 7.98 -14.65 11.61
CA ARG A 166 8.62 -15.61 10.71
C ARG A 166 8.03 -15.56 9.30
N PHE A 167 8.82 -16.04 8.34
CA PHE A 167 8.42 -16.13 6.95
C PHE A 167 7.99 -17.54 6.56
N GLU A 168 6.99 -17.61 5.67
CA GLU A 168 6.57 -18.81 4.95
C GLU A 168 6.71 -18.54 3.45
N THR A 169 7.45 -19.39 2.74
CA THR A 169 7.68 -19.21 1.29
C THR A 169 6.89 -20.26 0.51
N TYR A 170 6.14 -19.81 -0.49
CA TYR A 170 5.30 -20.64 -1.34
C TYR A 170 5.76 -20.52 -2.80
N ARG A 171 6.45 -21.53 -3.33
CA ARG A 171 6.98 -21.55 -4.69
C ARG A 171 6.00 -22.15 -5.67
N ILE A 172 5.83 -21.51 -6.83
CA ILE A 172 5.04 -22.02 -7.93
C ILE A 172 5.95 -22.90 -8.78
N SER A 173 5.80 -24.22 -8.65
CA SER A 173 6.48 -25.17 -9.55
C SER A 173 5.82 -25.17 -10.93
N LEU A 174 6.34 -24.38 -11.86
CA LEU A 174 5.96 -24.46 -13.27
C LEU A 174 6.48 -25.80 -13.83
N LYS A 175 5.63 -26.82 -13.94
CA LYS A 175 5.94 -28.00 -14.76
C LYS A 175 6.23 -27.49 -16.18
N LYS A 176 7.49 -27.58 -16.64
CA LYS A 176 7.85 -27.32 -18.03
C LYS A 176 6.94 -28.16 -18.92
N ARG A 177 6.03 -27.56 -19.67
CA ARG A 177 5.38 -28.22 -20.79
C ARG A 177 6.48 -28.53 -21.80
N VAL A 178 6.93 -29.76 -21.83
CA VAL A 178 7.75 -30.27 -22.94
C VAL A 178 6.87 -30.22 -24.18
N ARG A 179 7.09 -29.24 -25.05
CA ARG A 179 6.56 -29.27 -26.40
C ARG A 179 7.25 -30.45 -27.08
N SER A 180 6.54 -31.56 -27.24
CA SER A 180 6.94 -32.60 -28.18
C SER A 180 6.93 -31.97 -29.55
N GLN A 181 8.10 -31.68 -30.10
CA GLN A 181 8.27 -31.53 -31.55
C GLN A 181 7.93 -32.90 -32.12
N LYS A 182 6.80 -33.01 -32.80
CA LYS A 182 6.57 -34.07 -33.76
C LYS A 182 7.24 -33.62 -35.07
N GLU A 183 8.26 -34.38 -35.46
CA GLU A 183 8.79 -34.43 -36.82
C GLU A 183 7.69 -34.84 -37.79
#